data_4e7f44e311b093cd9108dc7cab62bdb2
#
_entry.id   4e7f44e311b093cd9108dc7cab62bdb2
#
_cell.length_a   1.000
_cell.length_b   1.000
_cell.length_c   1.000
_cell.angle_alpha   90.00
_cell.angle_beta   90.00
_cell.angle_gamma   90.00
#
_symmetry.space_group_name_H-M   'P 1'
#
loop_
_entity.id
_entity.type
_entity.pdbx_description
1 polymer ?
#
loop_
_entity_poly.entity_id
_entity_poly.type
_entity_poly.pdbx_seq_one_letter_code
_entity_poly.pdbx_strand_id
1 'polypeptide(L)'
;MTSLRLKKQILEVVDTQLRDNDPPVTREAYDRLIDAGYSVNEAKEKIGAVVIEAIYDVMKQNQPYDEKSYAESLRNMVQQCIDFEDTHEILTEWDEWDELVQEGYEAQDDQDCEKMISLWWKAWEIFQKIVEKAEYKISISGLMESQDYQYPIDEWLQDMEIELGNAGEHEKRVEFCRSILEILDWSFDDTSEFKCAIGEELYAEENVVQGRKWFEDWLKEEPHDQYALSTFSRCVQAEEGVEQAYKIIRREVIGIVCTVGNDLLFERARLLAGYLERTEDLKWIELQLENFYNALDEAELYDDLYDDFSLPIQQPIVKEKKVYPNDPCPCGSGKKYKKCCGRNS
;
A
#
# COMPACT_ATOMS: atom_id res chain seq x y z
N MET A 1 -45.69 2.26 -23.30
CA MET A 1 -45.68 3.46 -24.20
C MET A 1 -45.67 4.79 -23.43
N THR A 2 -46.02 4.85 -22.16
CA THR A 2 -46.09 6.07 -21.32
C THR A 2 -44.73 6.63 -20.90
N SER A 3 -43.77 5.78 -20.65
CA SER A 3 -42.43 6.17 -20.13
C SER A 3 -41.57 6.97 -21.13
N LEU A 4 -41.53 6.56 -22.40
CA LEU A 4 -40.73 7.24 -23.44
C LEU A 4 -41.27 8.65 -23.77
N ARG A 5 -42.59 8.83 -23.69
CA ARG A 5 -43.22 10.14 -23.95
C ARG A 5 -42.92 11.12 -22.80
N LEU A 6 -42.96 10.64 -21.56
CA LEU A 6 -42.62 11.45 -20.39
C LEU A 6 -41.14 11.86 -20.41
N LYS A 7 -40.22 10.90 -20.68
CA LYS A 7 -38.78 11.21 -20.81
C LYS A 7 -38.55 12.31 -21.84
N LYS A 8 -39.16 12.24 -22.99
CA LYS A 8 -39.05 13.28 -24.05
C LYS A 8 -39.51 14.65 -23.56
N GLN A 9 -40.65 14.72 -22.87
CA GLN A 9 -41.18 15.98 -22.33
C GLN A 9 -40.26 16.60 -21.27
N ILE A 10 -39.69 15.79 -20.40
CA ILE A 10 -38.73 16.27 -19.40
C ILE A 10 -37.47 16.82 -20.06
N LEU A 11 -36.89 16.13 -21.05
CA LEU A 11 -35.73 16.62 -21.78
C LEU A 11 -36.03 17.93 -22.53
N GLU A 12 -37.27 18.11 -23.06
CA GLU A 12 -37.72 19.38 -23.64
C GLU A 12 -37.77 20.52 -22.60
N VAL A 13 -38.13 20.22 -21.34
CA VAL A 13 -38.04 21.20 -20.23
C VAL A 13 -36.59 21.58 -19.95
N VAL A 14 -35.71 20.60 -19.83
CA VAL A 14 -34.26 20.86 -19.61
C VAL A 14 -33.67 21.69 -20.75
N ASP A 15 -34.00 21.35 -22.01
CA ASP A 15 -33.55 22.12 -23.18
C ASP A 15 -34.08 23.57 -23.16
N THR A 16 -35.27 23.79 -22.67
CA THR A 16 -35.83 25.14 -22.52
C THR A 16 -35.12 25.92 -21.44
N GLN A 17 -34.89 25.32 -20.27
CA GLN A 17 -34.12 25.95 -19.17
C GLN A 17 -32.70 26.32 -19.62
N LEU A 18 -32.03 25.42 -20.33
CA LEU A 18 -30.70 25.66 -20.87
C LEU A 18 -30.66 26.79 -21.92
N ARG A 19 -31.62 26.79 -22.84
CA ARG A 19 -31.74 27.82 -23.90
C ARG A 19 -32.00 29.19 -23.32
N ASP A 20 -32.95 29.27 -22.39
CA ASP A 20 -33.46 30.51 -21.83
C ASP A 20 -32.59 31.00 -20.65
N ASN A 21 -31.62 30.14 -20.18
CA ASN A 21 -30.81 30.31 -18.99
C ASN A 21 -31.61 30.64 -17.74
N ASP A 22 -32.73 29.94 -17.59
CA ASP A 22 -33.71 30.13 -16.52
C ASP A 22 -34.25 28.80 -16.00
N PRO A 23 -33.93 28.41 -14.75
CA PRO A 23 -33.04 29.13 -13.82
C PRO A 23 -31.54 28.96 -14.18
N PRO A 24 -30.69 29.95 -13.86
CA PRO A 24 -29.26 29.91 -14.18
C PRO A 24 -28.51 28.68 -13.64
N VAL A 25 -28.95 28.14 -12.49
CA VAL A 25 -28.34 26.95 -11.87
C VAL A 25 -28.39 25.72 -12.76
N THR A 26 -29.38 25.62 -13.66
CA THR A 26 -29.46 24.51 -14.64
C THR A 26 -28.31 24.56 -15.63
N ARG A 27 -27.92 25.76 -16.08
CA ARG A 27 -26.75 25.94 -16.93
C ARG A 27 -25.45 25.64 -16.19
N GLU A 28 -25.33 26.12 -14.95
CA GLU A 28 -24.16 25.81 -14.08
C GLU A 28 -24.00 24.30 -13.89
N ALA A 29 -25.07 23.59 -13.58
CA ALA A 29 -25.06 22.14 -13.40
C ALA A 29 -24.67 21.41 -14.70
N TYR A 30 -25.23 21.82 -15.84
CA TYR A 30 -24.92 21.24 -17.14
C TYR A 30 -23.43 21.39 -17.49
N ASP A 31 -22.89 22.62 -17.37
CA ASP A 31 -21.50 22.90 -17.73
C ASP A 31 -20.54 22.08 -16.83
N ARG A 32 -20.81 21.98 -15.53
CA ARG A 32 -20.02 21.15 -14.61
C ARG A 32 -20.05 19.66 -14.94
N LEU A 33 -21.20 19.11 -15.37
CA LEU A 33 -21.29 17.73 -15.81
C LEU A 33 -20.52 17.48 -17.12
N ILE A 34 -20.57 18.42 -18.06
CA ILE A 34 -19.79 18.34 -19.30
C ILE A 34 -18.28 18.40 -19.00
N ASP A 35 -17.86 19.30 -18.10
CA ASP A 35 -16.46 19.43 -17.67
C ASP A 35 -15.97 18.17 -16.95
N ALA A 36 -16.87 17.45 -16.25
CA ALA A 36 -16.61 16.16 -15.62
C ALA A 36 -16.62 14.97 -16.60
N GLY A 37 -16.82 15.18 -17.90
CA GLY A 37 -16.74 14.15 -18.93
C GLY A 37 -18.06 13.51 -19.37
N TYR A 38 -19.21 13.90 -18.78
CA TYR A 38 -20.52 13.38 -19.20
C TYR A 38 -20.89 13.85 -20.61
N SER A 39 -21.47 12.96 -21.38
CA SER A 39 -22.03 13.34 -22.69
C SER A 39 -23.21 14.31 -22.55
N VAL A 40 -23.51 15.06 -23.62
CA VAL A 40 -24.66 15.99 -23.67
C VAL A 40 -25.98 15.31 -23.25
N ASN A 41 -26.18 14.07 -23.66
CA ASN A 41 -27.42 13.33 -23.34
C ASN A 41 -27.47 12.90 -21.88
N GLU A 42 -26.36 12.38 -21.34
CA GLU A 42 -26.28 11.96 -19.92
C GLU A 42 -26.44 13.17 -18.99
N ALA A 43 -25.77 14.28 -19.27
CA ALA A 43 -25.91 15.50 -18.48
C ALA A 43 -27.37 15.98 -18.44
N LYS A 44 -28.07 15.97 -19.59
CA LYS A 44 -29.49 16.34 -19.64
C LYS A 44 -30.39 15.34 -18.93
N GLU A 45 -30.10 14.04 -19.00
CA GLU A 45 -30.87 13.00 -18.29
C GLU A 45 -30.73 13.12 -16.77
N LYS A 46 -29.52 13.41 -16.27
CA LYS A 46 -29.28 13.63 -14.84
C LYS A 46 -30.02 14.88 -14.33
N ILE A 47 -29.96 15.99 -15.06
CA ILE A 47 -30.75 17.19 -14.75
C ILE A 47 -32.26 16.90 -14.82
N GLY A 48 -32.69 16.15 -15.82
CA GLY A 48 -34.07 15.75 -16.00
C GLY A 48 -34.64 14.96 -14.82
N ALA A 49 -33.84 14.12 -14.16
CA ALA A 49 -34.24 13.42 -12.94
C ALA A 49 -34.60 14.42 -11.81
N VAL A 50 -33.75 15.43 -11.59
CA VAL A 50 -34.01 16.49 -10.58
C VAL A 50 -35.27 17.31 -10.94
N VAL A 51 -35.49 17.58 -12.24
CA VAL A 51 -36.70 18.25 -12.71
C VAL A 51 -37.96 17.42 -12.38
N ILE A 52 -37.90 16.09 -12.57
CA ILE A 52 -39.02 15.19 -12.22
C ILE A 52 -39.32 15.25 -10.73
N GLU A 53 -38.30 15.20 -9.87
CA GLU A 53 -38.46 15.31 -8.42
C GLU A 53 -39.13 16.64 -8.02
N ALA A 54 -38.65 17.75 -8.57
CA ALA A 54 -39.20 19.06 -8.29
C ALA A 54 -40.69 19.16 -8.74
N ILE A 55 -41.02 18.63 -9.90
CA ILE A 55 -42.42 18.57 -10.37
C ILE A 55 -43.30 17.69 -9.46
N TYR A 56 -42.75 16.55 -9.03
CA TYR A 56 -43.46 15.63 -8.13
C TYR A 56 -43.77 16.28 -6.79
N ASP A 57 -42.82 17.02 -6.21
CA ASP A 57 -42.99 17.71 -4.92
C ASP A 57 -44.06 18.81 -5.02
N VAL A 58 -44.05 19.61 -6.09
CA VAL A 58 -45.10 20.61 -6.34
C VAL A 58 -46.47 19.95 -6.44
N MET A 59 -46.59 18.84 -7.17
CA MET A 59 -47.87 18.16 -7.38
C MET A 59 -48.37 17.44 -6.12
N LYS A 60 -47.50 16.81 -5.34
CA LYS A 60 -47.87 16.01 -4.19
C LYS A 60 -48.12 16.86 -2.93
N GLN A 61 -47.30 17.90 -2.75
CA GLN A 61 -47.37 18.74 -1.56
C GLN A 61 -48.28 19.97 -1.77
N ASN A 62 -48.75 20.20 -3.00
CA ASN A 62 -49.55 21.37 -3.38
C ASN A 62 -48.89 22.69 -2.97
N GLN A 63 -47.53 22.75 -3.03
CA GLN A 63 -46.74 23.92 -2.71
C GLN A 63 -46.25 24.60 -4.00
N PRO A 64 -45.99 25.91 -3.99
CA PRO A 64 -45.38 26.57 -5.13
C PRO A 64 -43.94 26.04 -5.35
N TYR A 65 -43.47 26.11 -6.60
CA TYR A 65 -42.11 25.80 -6.96
C TYR A 65 -41.11 26.59 -6.11
N ASP A 66 -40.14 25.90 -5.49
CA ASP A 66 -39.07 26.48 -4.70
C ASP A 66 -37.74 26.42 -5.47
N GLU A 67 -37.35 27.52 -6.03
CA GLU A 67 -36.10 27.67 -6.81
C GLU A 67 -34.86 27.35 -5.98
N LYS A 68 -34.89 27.66 -4.65
CA LYS A 68 -33.72 27.37 -3.79
C LYS A 68 -33.55 25.90 -3.56
N SER A 69 -34.64 25.19 -3.27
CA SER A 69 -34.62 23.73 -3.12
C SER A 69 -34.19 23.03 -4.40
N TYR A 70 -34.67 23.48 -5.55
CA TYR A 70 -34.24 22.97 -6.86
C TYR A 70 -32.77 23.19 -7.13
N ALA A 71 -32.26 24.39 -6.82
CA ALA A 71 -30.84 24.72 -6.98
C ALA A 71 -29.93 23.87 -6.06
N GLU A 72 -30.37 23.61 -4.84
CA GLU A 72 -29.66 22.75 -3.91
C GLU A 72 -29.64 21.30 -4.39
N SER A 73 -30.76 20.76 -4.85
CA SER A 73 -30.85 19.40 -5.42
C SER A 73 -29.93 19.25 -6.65
N LEU A 74 -29.89 20.23 -7.55
CA LEU A 74 -28.97 20.20 -8.69
C LEU A 74 -27.49 20.21 -8.28
N ARG A 75 -27.11 21.04 -7.31
CA ARG A 75 -25.72 21.09 -6.83
C ARG A 75 -25.31 19.78 -6.15
N ASN A 76 -26.19 19.21 -5.32
CA ASN A 76 -25.95 17.93 -4.66
C ASN A 76 -25.82 16.80 -5.68
N MET A 77 -26.71 16.73 -6.67
CA MET A 77 -26.64 15.74 -7.75
C MET A 77 -25.33 15.87 -8.54
N VAL A 78 -24.93 17.08 -8.92
CA VAL A 78 -23.66 17.32 -9.63
C VAL A 78 -22.47 16.89 -8.78
N GLN A 79 -22.48 17.24 -7.48
CA GLN A 79 -21.40 16.84 -6.58
C GLN A 79 -21.30 15.32 -6.46
N GLN A 80 -22.43 14.63 -6.26
CA GLN A 80 -22.46 13.16 -6.22
C GLN A 80 -21.98 12.53 -7.53
N CYS A 81 -22.30 13.13 -8.69
CA CYS A 81 -21.83 12.62 -9.98
C CYS A 81 -20.33 12.77 -10.13
N ILE A 82 -19.75 13.90 -9.72
CA ILE A 82 -18.30 14.16 -9.78
C ILE A 82 -17.58 13.22 -8.79
N ASP A 83 -18.07 13.12 -7.55
CA ASP A 83 -17.49 12.21 -6.55
C ASP A 83 -17.55 10.75 -7.01
N PHE A 84 -18.63 10.35 -7.71
CA PHE A 84 -18.77 9.01 -8.28
C PHE A 84 -17.80 8.74 -9.42
N GLU A 85 -17.59 9.69 -10.36
CA GLU A 85 -16.63 9.54 -11.46
C GLU A 85 -15.20 9.47 -10.92
N ASP A 86 -14.84 10.35 -9.96
CA ASP A 86 -13.53 10.30 -9.30
C ASP A 86 -13.31 8.93 -8.63
N THR A 87 -14.32 8.43 -7.92
CA THR A 87 -14.28 7.10 -7.29
C THR A 87 -14.17 5.98 -8.33
N HIS A 88 -14.89 6.11 -9.46
CA HIS A 88 -14.87 5.08 -10.51
C HIS A 88 -13.51 5.04 -11.25
N GLU A 89 -12.89 6.20 -11.50
CA GLU A 89 -11.54 6.28 -12.06
C GLU A 89 -10.52 5.63 -11.12
N ILE A 90 -10.59 5.94 -9.82
CA ILE A 90 -9.74 5.32 -8.78
C ILE A 90 -9.96 3.80 -8.73
N LEU A 91 -11.20 3.33 -8.74
CA LEU A 91 -11.52 1.89 -8.76
C LEU A 91 -10.94 1.20 -10.00
N THR A 92 -10.93 1.88 -11.16
CA THR A 92 -10.34 1.33 -12.39
C THR A 92 -8.82 1.22 -12.27
N GLU A 93 -8.14 2.21 -11.67
CA GLU A 93 -6.70 2.15 -11.42
C GLU A 93 -6.33 1.04 -10.41
N TRP A 94 -7.11 0.86 -9.35
CA TRP A 94 -6.93 -0.25 -8.42
C TRP A 94 -7.18 -1.61 -9.08
N ASP A 95 -8.18 -1.74 -9.95
CA ASP A 95 -8.42 -2.98 -10.72
C ASP A 95 -7.23 -3.31 -11.64
N GLU A 96 -6.67 -2.31 -12.33
CA GLU A 96 -5.47 -2.49 -13.17
C GLU A 96 -4.24 -2.84 -12.33
N TRP A 97 -4.08 -2.20 -11.17
CA TRP A 97 -3.02 -2.52 -10.22
C TRP A 97 -3.12 -3.98 -9.74
N ASP A 98 -4.31 -4.41 -9.30
CA ASP A 98 -4.57 -5.78 -8.85
C ASP A 98 -4.27 -6.81 -9.95
N GLU A 99 -4.64 -6.53 -11.20
CA GLU A 99 -4.34 -7.44 -12.32
C GLU A 99 -2.83 -7.57 -12.54
N LEU A 100 -2.08 -6.48 -12.52
CA LEU A 100 -0.63 -6.50 -12.68
C LEU A 100 0.08 -7.18 -11.52
N VAL A 101 -0.36 -6.97 -10.29
CA VAL A 101 0.18 -7.64 -9.11
C VAL A 101 -0.07 -9.14 -9.19
N GLN A 102 -1.30 -9.56 -9.55
CA GLN A 102 -1.62 -10.97 -9.75
C GLN A 102 -0.76 -11.62 -10.84
N GLU A 103 -0.67 -11.00 -12.03
CA GLU A 103 0.14 -11.53 -13.11
C GLU A 103 1.61 -11.62 -12.72
N GLY A 104 2.10 -10.73 -11.89
CA GLY A 104 3.45 -10.75 -11.33
C GLY A 104 3.67 -11.95 -10.41
N TYR A 105 2.73 -12.24 -9.49
CA TYR A 105 2.80 -13.47 -8.67
C TYR A 105 2.71 -14.75 -9.50
N GLU A 106 1.88 -14.78 -10.56
CA GLU A 106 1.85 -15.91 -11.49
C GLU A 106 3.21 -16.11 -12.19
N ALA A 107 3.87 -15.00 -12.59
CA ALA A 107 5.20 -15.06 -13.18
C ALA A 107 6.28 -15.51 -12.17
N GLN A 108 6.14 -15.14 -10.88
CA GLN A 108 7.00 -15.63 -9.80
C GLN A 108 6.87 -17.15 -9.62
N ASP A 109 5.64 -17.68 -9.62
CA ASP A 109 5.36 -19.12 -9.55
C ASP A 109 5.97 -19.88 -10.74
N ASP A 110 5.95 -19.27 -11.93
CA ASP A 110 6.56 -19.78 -13.16
C ASP A 110 8.10 -19.60 -13.19
N GLN A 111 8.70 -18.96 -12.18
CA GLN A 111 10.13 -18.61 -12.10
C GLN A 111 10.62 -17.67 -13.22
N ASP A 112 9.71 -16.87 -13.78
CA ASP A 112 10.00 -15.84 -14.78
C ASP A 112 10.25 -14.49 -14.11
N CYS A 113 11.43 -14.33 -13.51
CA CYS A 113 11.80 -13.12 -12.74
C CYS A 113 11.76 -11.84 -13.59
N GLU A 114 12.14 -11.92 -14.89
CA GLU A 114 12.14 -10.74 -15.77
C GLU A 114 10.70 -10.25 -16.02
N LYS A 115 9.78 -11.18 -16.31
CA LYS A 115 8.37 -10.87 -16.50
C LYS A 115 7.74 -10.33 -15.20
N MET A 116 8.00 -10.99 -14.07
CA MET A 116 7.51 -10.57 -12.76
C MET A 116 7.91 -9.12 -12.44
N ILE A 117 9.19 -8.78 -12.52
CA ILE A 117 9.69 -7.43 -12.25
C ILE A 117 9.07 -6.41 -13.21
N SER A 118 8.93 -6.75 -14.50
CA SER A 118 8.31 -5.87 -15.49
C SER A 118 6.84 -5.55 -15.16
N LEU A 119 6.08 -6.55 -14.67
CA LEU A 119 4.68 -6.40 -14.28
C LEU A 119 4.55 -5.58 -12.99
N TRP A 120 5.32 -5.94 -11.97
CA TRP A 120 5.29 -5.23 -10.68
C TRP A 120 5.83 -3.80 -10.79
N TRP A 121 6.77 -3.52 -11.70
CA TRP A 121 7.20 -2.15 -11.95
C TRP A 121 6.08 -1.28 -12.53
N LYS A 122 5.27 -1.83 -13.43
CA LYS A 122 4.07 -1.15 -13.94
C LYS A 122 3.02 -0.95 -12.83
N ALA A 123 2.81 -1.96 -11.99
CA ALA A 123 1.93 -1.83 -10.84
C ALA A 123 2.43 -0.71 -9.90
N TRP A 124 3.75 -0.61 -9.69
CA TRP A 124 4.37 0.47 -8.93
C TRP A 124 4.10 1.86 -9.52
N GLU A 125 4.22 2.01 -10.84
CA GLU A 125 3.90 3.27 -11.52
C GLU A 125 2.42 3.68 -11.38
N ILE A 126 1.51 2.71 -11.35
CA ILE A 126 0.08 2.96 -11.08
C ILE A 126 -0.13 3.33 -9.62
N PHE A 127 0.46 2.60 -8.70
CA PHE A 127 0.38 2.87 -7.26
C PHE A 127 0.84 4.30 -6.93
N GLN A 128 1.96 4.75 -7.49
CA GLN A 128 2.44 6.12 -7.32
C GLN A 128 1.40 7.15 -7.78
N LYS A 129 0.77 6.95 -8.94
CA LYS A 129 -0.29 7.84 -9.45
C LYS A 129 -1.51 7.89 -8.54
N ILE A 130 -1.91 6.74 -7.99
CA ILE A 130 -3.03 6.66 -7.04
C ILE A 130 -2.72 7.47 -5.78
N VAL A 131 -1.52 7.27 -5.21
CA VAL A 131 -1.11 7.97 -3.98
C VAL A 131 -0.91 9.48 -4.22
N GLU A 132 -0.38 9.87 -5.38
CA GLU A 132 -0.20 11.28 -5.76
C GLU A 132 -1.51 12.06 -5.91
N LYS A 133 -2.62 11.38 -6.24
CA LYS A 133 -3.96 12.01 -6.32
C LYS A 133 -4.54 12.38 -4.96
N ALA A 134 -4.02 11.82 -3.88
CA ALA A 134 -4.48 12.14 -2.55
C ALA A 134 -4.07 13.57 -2.14
N GLU A 135 -4.96 14.31 -1.48
CA GLU A 135 -4.69 15.66 -0.99
C GLU A 135 -3.60 15.71 0.09
N TYR A 136 -3.28 14.56 0.71
CA TYR A 136 -2.28 14.40 1.78
C TYR A 136 -1.60 13.04 1.65
N LYS A 137 -0.42 12.89 2.27
CA LYS A 137 0.27 11.61 2.31
C LYS A 137 -0.57 10.58 3.09
N ILE A 138 -0.72 9.41 2.49
CA ILE A 138 -1.48 8.30 3.07
C ILE A 138 -0.51 7.36 3.76
N SER A 139 -0.87 6.85 4.95
CA SER A 139 -0.12 5.78 5.63
C SER A 139 -0.45 4.42 5.02
N ILE A 140 0.43 3.43 5.20
CA ILE A 140 0.14 2.04 4.79
C ILE A 140 -1.13 1.54 5.48
N SER A 141 -1.25 1.77 6.79
CA SER A 141 -2.46 1.42 7.55
C SER A 141 -3.73 2.09 6.99
N GLY A 142 -3.64 3.35 6.54
CA GLY A 142 -4.75 4.03 5.89
C GLY A 142 -5.12 3.45 4.52
N LEU A 143 -4.14 2.96 3.76
CA LEU A 143 -4.38 2.23 2.52
C LEU A 143 -5.03 0.88 2.79
N MET A 144 -4.61 0.15 3.81
CA MET A 144 -5.18 -1.16 4.16
C MET A 144 -6.64 -1.10 4.62
N GLU A 145 -7.11 0.05 5.11
CA GLU A 145 -8.53 0.27 5.40
C GLU A 145 -9.38 0.49 4.13
N SER A 146 -8.76 0.83 3.01
CA SER A 146 -9.42 0.95 1.70
C SER A 146 -9.80 -0.45 1.20
N GLN A 147 -11.02 -0.61 0.70
CA GLN A 147 -11.50 -1.89 0.15
C GLN A 147 -11.44 -1.92 -1.38
N ASP A 148 -10.72 -1.01 -1.98
CA ASP A 148 -10.74 -0.78 -3.43
C ASP A 148 -9.76 -1.68 -4.19
N TYR A 149 -8.89 -2.44 -3.46
CA TYR A 149 -7.93 -3.39 -4.01
C TYR A 149 -8.03 -4.78 -3.33
N GLN A 150 -7.40 -5.80 -3.92
CA GLN A 150 -7.56 -7.21 -3.53
C GLN A 150 -6.30 -7.86 -2.95
N TYR A 151 -5.12 -7.26 -3.19
CA TYR A 151 -3.86 -7.75 -2.68
C TYR A 151 -3.40 -6.90 -1.49
N PRO A 152 -2.86 -7.50 -0.41
CA PRO A 152 -2.25 -6.74 0.68
C PRO A 152 -1.10 -5.89 0.15
N ILE A 153 -1.23 -4.58 0.26
CA ILE A 153 -0.25 -3.62 -0.27
C ILE A 153 1.07 -3.74 0.45
N ASP A 154 1.04 -3.87 1.76
CA ASP A 154 2.21 -4.03 2.61
C ASP A 154 3.02 -5.28 2.25
N GLU A 155 2.36 -6.45 2.10
CA GLU A 155 3.01 -7.68 1.66
C GLU A 155 3.63 -7.51 0.26
N TRP A 156 2.90 -6.92 -0.69
CA TRP A 156 3.39 -6.73 -2.04
C TRP A 156 4.58 -5.77 -2.10
N LEU A 157 4.58 -4.69 -1.32
CA LEU A 157 5.71 -3.75 -1.28
C LEU A 157 6.99 -4.42 -0.75
N GLN A 158 6.86 -5.29 0.26
CA GLN A 158 7.97 -6.09 0.78
C GLN A 158 8.44 -7.13 -0.25
N ASP A 159 7.51 -7.88 -0.85
CA ASP A 159 7.84 -8.87 -1.87
C ASP A 159 8.57 -8.21 -3.06
N MET A 160 8.12 -7.04 -3.51
CA MET A 160 8.76 -6.30 -4.60
C MET A 160 10.19 -5.86 -4.24
N GLU A 161 10.41 -5.35 -3.03
CA GLU A 161 11.74 -4.97 -2.54
C GLU A 161 12.69 -6.17 -2.57
N ILE A 162 12.26 -7.30 -2.01
CA ILE A 162 13.04 -8.54 -1.93
C ILE A 162 13.37 -9.07 -3.34
N GLU A 163 12.39 -9.11 -4.22
CA GLU A 163 12.57 -9.67 -5.56
C GLU A 163 13.43 -8.78 -6.48
N LEU A 164 13.39 -7.47 -6.30
CA LEU A 164 14.35 -6.57 -6.97
C LEU A 164 15.79 -6.88 -6.52
N GLY A 165 16.01 -7.14 -5.23
CA GLY A 165 17.29 -7.55 -4.69
C GLY A 165 17.74 -8.93 -5.23
N ASN A 166 16.85 -9.92 -5.21
CA ASN A 166 17.11 -11.27 -5.72
C ASN A 166 17.48 -11.31 -7.21
N ALA A 167 16.87 -10.43 -8.00
CA ALA A 167 17.13 -10.31 -9.42
C ALA A 167 18.39 -9.49 -9.77
N GLY A 168 19.01 -8.85 -8.77
CA GLY A 168 20.17 -7.97 -8.98
C GLY A 168 19.81 -6.63 -9.63
N GLU A 169 18.56 -6.20 -9.54
CA GLU A 169 18.08 -4.91 -10.04
C GLU A 169 18.39 -3.77 -9.05
N HIS A 170 19.66 -3.62 -8.70
CA HIS A 170 20.16 -2.76 -7.63
C HIS A 170 19.70 -1.31 -7.72
N GLU A 171 19.80 -0.69 -8.91
CA GLU A 171 19.38 0.70 -9.12
C GLU A 171 17.87 0.87 -8.89
N LYS A 172 17.06 -0.05 -9.41
CA LYS A 172 15.60 -0.04 -9.24
C LYS A 172 15.19 -0.26 -7.79
N ARG A 173 15.90 -1.16 -7.07
CA ARG A 173 15.67 -1.41 -5.65
C ARG A 173 15.85 -0.14 -4.83
N VAL A 174 16.93 0.60 -5.06
CA VAL A 174 17.20 1.88 -4.39
C VAL A 174 16.16 2.94 -4.78
N GLU A 175 15.81 3.05 -6.06
CA GLU A 175 14.79 3.98 -6.55
C GLU A 175 13.44 3.69 -5.89
N PHE A 176 13.01 2.44 -5.91
CA PHE A 176 11.77 1.99 -5.27
C PHE A 176 11.74 2.32 -3.78
N CYS A 177 12.74 1.89 -3.00
CA CYS A 177 12.80 2.13 -1.56
C CYS A 177 12.83 3.62 -1.20
N ARG A 178 13.54 4.46 -1.98
CA ARG A 178 13.54 5.92 -1.76
C ARG A 178 12.18 6.54 -2.06
N SER A 179 11.57 6.16 -3.18
CA SER A 179 10.27 6.69 -3.58
C SER A 179 9.19 6.34 -2.55
N ILE A 180 9.15 5.09 -2.06
CA ILE A 180 8.15 4.69 -1.07
C ILE A 180 8.29 5.45 0.25
N LEU A 181 9.54 5.68 0.70
CA LEU A 181 9.81 6.50 1.89
C LEU A 181 9.39 7.96 1.71
N GLU A 182 9.39 8.47 0.47
CA GLU A 182 9.02 9.84 0.17
C GLU A 182 7.51 10.03 0.01
N ILE A 183 6.81 9.11 -0.68
CA ILE A 183 5.41 9.31 -1.07
C ILE A 183 4.40 8.95 0.02
N LEU A 184 4.74 8.03 0.95
CA LEU A 184 3.85 7.59 2.02
C LEU A 184 4.08 8.36 3.34
N ASP A 185 3.07 8.34 4.22
CA ASP A 185 3.17 8.81 5.61
C ASP A 185 3.59 7.66 6.51
N TRP A 186 4.77 7.77 7.09
CA TRP A 186 5.38 6.78 7.96
C TRP A 186 5.31 7.13 9.44
N SER A 187 4.40 8.04 9.84
CA SER A 187 4.32 8.52 11.23
C SER A 187 4.02 7.41 12.25
N PHE A 188 3.43 6.31 11.82
CA PHE A 188 3.02 5.19 12.66
C PHE A 188 3.53 3.81 12.17
N ASP A 189 4.21 3.77 11.04
CA ASP A 189 4.68 2.54 10.41
C ASP A 189 6.21 2.48 10.40
N ASP A 190 6.77 1.26 10.44
CA ASP A 190 8.23 1.05 10.45
C ASP A 190 8.83 1.22 9.05
N THR A 191 9.92 1.97 8.96
CA THR A 191 10.67 2.23 7.72
C THR A 191 11.95 1.44 7.61
N SER A 192 12.30 0.66 8.61
CA SER A 192 13.62 0.07 8.77
C SER A 192 13.99 -0.86 7.63
N GLU A 193 13.04 -1.62 7.09
CA GLU A 193 13.26 -2.54 5.99
C GLU A 193 13.75 -1.82 4.74
N PHE A 194 13.03 -0.80 4.27
CA PHE A 194 13.42 -0.02 3.09
C PHE A 194 14.71 0.79 3.31
N LYS A 195 14.92 1.30 4.52
CA LYS A 195 16.19 1.96 4.88
C LYS A 195 17.36 0.99 4.87
N CYS A 196 17.17 -0.25 5.35
CA CYS A 196 18.18 -1.31 5.30
C CYS A 196 18.51 -1.67 3.86
N ALA A 197 17.53 -1.87 3.00
CA ALA A 197 17.71 -2.17 1.59
C ALA A 197 18.55 -1.11 0.88
N ILE A 198 18.24 0.18 1.07
CA ILE A 198 19.07 1.29 0.53
C ILE A 198 20.51 1.22 1.04
N GLY A 199 20.70 0.98 2.33
CA GLY A 199 22.03 0.89 2.93
C GLY A 199 22.84 -0.26 2.40
N GLU A 200 22.25 -1.44 2.23
CA GLU A 200 22.88 -2.64 1.66
C GLU A 200 23.36 -2.39 0.22
N GLU A 201 22.49 -1.84 -0.64
CA GLU A 201 22.82 -1.55 -2.02
C GLU A 201 23.93 -0.51 -2.15
N LEU A 202 23.88 0.55 -1.36
CA LEU A 202 24.96 1.55 -1.32
C LEU A 202 26.30 0.94 -0.90
N TYR A 203 26.30 -0.12 -0.07
CA TYR A 203 27.51 -0.85 0.28
C TYR A 203 27.99 -1.76 -0.87
N ALA A 204 27.05 -2.39 -1.60
CA ALA A 204 27.36 -3.35 -2.65
C ALA A 204 27.97 -2.71 -3.91
N GLU A 205 27.59 -1.47 -4.25
CA GLU A 205 28.03 -0.75 -5.46
C GLU A 205 29.46 -0.21 -5.42
N GLU A 206 30.40 -0.86 -4.72
CA GLU A 206 31.79 -0.38 -4.53
C GLU A 206 31.86 1.02 -3.88
N ASN A 207 30.76 1.50 -3.30
CA ASN A 207 30.68 2.82 -2.67
C ASN A 207 30.51 2.72 -1.14
N VAL A 208 31.36 1.92 -0.52
CA VAL A 208 31.39 1.67 0.93
C VAL A 208 31.31 2.97 1.76
N VAL A 209 31.86 4.08 1.23
CA VAL A 209 31.82 5.37 1.92
C VAL A 209 30.39 5.93 2.00
N GLN A 210 29.59 5.78 0.94
CA GLN A 210 28.18 6.24 0.96
C GLN A 210 27.30 5.33 1.80
N GLY A 211 27.48 4.01 1.69
CA GLY A 211 26.75 3.04 2.51
C GLY A 211 27.02 3.24 4.01
N ARG A 212 28.30 3.42 4.36
CA ARG A 212 28.70 3.75 5.74
C ARG A 212 28.05 5.04 6.23
N LYS A 213 28.12 6.10 5.42
CA LYS A 213 27.51 7.37 5.74
C LYS A 213 26.00 7.27 5.93
N TRP A 214 25.31 6.47 5.13
CA TRP A 214 23.87 6.21 5.25
C TRP A 214 23.50 5.69 6.64
N PHE A 215 24.17 4.62 7.09
CA PHE A 215 23.91 4.06 8.42
C PHE A 215 24.37 4.98 9.55
N GLU A 216 25.49 5.67 9.38
CA GLU A 216 25.97 6.63 10.39
C GLU A 216 25.01 7.83 10.54
N ASP A 217 24.40 8.31 9.45
CA ASP A 217 23.42 9.39 9.49
C ASP A 217 22.11 8.91 10.14
N TRP A 218 21.63 7.70 9.81
CA TRP A 218 20.47 7.09 10.48
C TRP A 218 20.72 6.91 11.98
N LEU A 219 21.86 6.34 12.37
CA LEU A 219 22.22 6.10 13.76
C LEU A 219 22.55 7.38 14.58
N LYS A 220 22.65 8.55 13.94
CA LYS A 220 22.67 9.83 14.66
C LYS A 220 21.29 10.22 15.16
N GLU A 221 20.26 9.90 14.41
CA GLU A 221 18.87 10.18 14.76
C GLU A 221 18.32 9.10 15.70
N GLU A 222 18.63 7.84 15.42
CA GLU A 222 18.16 6.65 16.14
C GLU A 222 19.37 5.77 16.59
N PRO A 223 20.09 6.15 17.68
CA PRO A 223 21.38 5.55 18.00
C PRO A 223 21.37 4.07 18.37
N HIS A 224 20.21 3.54 18.77
CA HIS A 224 20.02 2.16 19.23
C HIS A 224 19.09 1.35 18.33
N ASP A 225 18.82 1.85 17.12
CA ASP A 225 17.97 1.13 16.17
C ASP A 225 18.60 -0.22 15.82
N GLN A 226 17.88 -1.30 16.14
CA GLN A 226 18.41 -2.66 16.00
C GLN A 226 18.57 -3.08 14.54
N TYR A 227 17.69 -2.61 13.65
CA TYR A 227 17.73 -2.94 12.23
C TYR A 227 18.91 -2.25 11.55
N ALA A 228 19.09 -0.94 11.81
CA ALA A 228 20.25 -0.18 11.33
C ALA A 228 21.58 -0.81 11.80
N LEU A 229 21.72 -1.09 13.10
CA LEU A 229 22.93 -1.66 13.66
C LEU A 229 23.21 -3.07 13.15
N SER A 230 22.21 -3.93 13.08
CA SER A 230 22.36 -5.30 12.59
C SER A 230 22.76 -5.32 11.12
N THR A 231 22.07 -4.56 10.27
CA THR A 231 22.36 -4.49 8.83
C THR A 231 23.71 -3.82 8.56
N PHE A 232 24.02 -2.71 9.24
CA PHE A 232 25.34 -2.08 9.16
C PHE A 232 26.46 -3.05 9.55
N SER A 233 26.26 -3.84 10.62
CA SER A 233 27.21 -4.88 11.02
C SER A 233 27.39 -5.95 9.94
N ARG A 234 26.33 -6.33 9.19
CA ARG A 234 26.43 -7.28 8.06
C ARG A 234 27.28 -6.70 6.92
N CYS A 235 27.02 -5.46 6.55
CA CYS A 235 27.79 -4.77 5.52
C CYS A 235 29.28 -4.64 5.91
N VAL A 236 29.57 -4.22 7.14
CA VAL A 236 30.94 -4.11 7.65
C VAL A 236 31.62 -5.49 7.74
N GLN A 237 30.88 -6.56 8.06
CA GLN A 237 31.46 -7.91 8.05
C GLN A 237 31.94 -8.32 6.65
N ALA A 238 31.20 -8.01 5.62
CA ALA A 238 31.57 -8.33 4.25
C ALA A 238 32.84 -7.61 3.80
N GLU A 239 32.99 -6.33 4.18
CA GLU A 239 34.11 -5.48 3.73
C GLU A 239 35.33 -5.53 4.66
N GLU A 240 35.12 -5.47 5.97
CA GLU A 240 36.20 -5.29 6.97
C GLU A 240 36.39 -6.52 7.86
N GLY A 241 35.52 -7.50 7.74
CA GLY A 241 35.56 -8.77 8.46
C GLY A 241 34.85 -8.78 9.81
N VAL A 242 34.80 -9.99 10.38
CA VAL A 242 33.98 -10.32 11.56
C VAL A 242 34.33 -9.49 12.79
N GLU A 243 35.62 -9.20 13.02
CA GLU A 243 36.09 -8.46 14.20
C GLU A 243 35.54 -7.01 14.21
N GLN A 244 35.49 -6.35 13.06
CA GLN A 244 34.98 -4.99 12.96
C GLN A 244 33.45 -4.95 13.11
N ALA A 245 32.80 -5.89 12.48
CA ALA A 245 31.35 -6.07 12.63
C ALA A 245 30.96 -6.31 14.10
N TYR A 246 31.70 -7.16 14.79
CA TYR A 246 31.45 -7.45 16.20
C TYR A 246 31.60 -6.23 17.10
N LYS A 247 32.58 -5.37 16.84
CA LYS A 247 32.79 -4.12 17.62
C LYS A 247 31.56 -3.20 17.57
N ILE A 248 30.85 -3.16 16.46
CA ILE A 248 29.62 -2.36 16.31
C ILE A 248 28.56 -2.89 17.28
N ILE A 249 28.29 -4.20 17.25
CA ILE A 249 27.19 -4.82 18.00
C ILE A 249 27.54 -5.01 19.48
N ARG A 250 28.80 -5.35 19.80
CA ARG A 250 29.21 -5.70 21.16
C ARG A 250 28.84 -4.65 22.21
N ARG A 251 28.99 -3.38 21.89
CA ARG A 251 28.66 -2.27 22.79
C ARG A 251 27.17 -2.15 23.12
N GLU A 252 26.32 -2.68 22.24
CA GLU A 252 24.85 -2.62 22.36
C GLU A 252 24.27 -3.81 23.13
N VAL A 253 25.07 -4.86 23.39
CA VAL A 253 24.59 -6.08 24.04
C VAL A 253 25.33 -6.42 25.35
N ILE A 254 26.62 -6.17 25.45
CA ILE A 254 27.36 -6.53 26.66
C ILE A 254 27.04 -5.59 27.82
N GLY A 255 26.51 -6.16 28.90
CA GLY A 255 26.01 -5.41 30.05
C GLY A 255 24.58 -4.87 29.91
N ILE A 256 23.90 -5.19 28.81
CA ILE A 256 22.52 -4.78 28.50
C ILE A 256 21.59 -5.99 28.63
N VAL A 257 20.35 -5.76 29.01
CA VAL A 257 19.29 -6.81 29.06
C VAL A 257 18.67 -6.96 27.69
N CYS A 258 18.41 -8.20 27.27
CA CYS A 258 17.72 -8.52 26.03
C CYS A 258 16.23 -8.20 26.17
N THR A 259 15.65 -7.52 25.17
CA THR A 259 14.26 -7.11 25.08
C THR A 259 13.79 -7.17 23.62
N VAL A 260 12.51 -7.07 23.35
CA VAL A 260 11.93 -7.00 21.98
C VAL A 260 12.58 -5.89 21.12
N GLY A 261 13.04 -4.81 21.72
CA GLY A 261 13.66 -3.69 20.99
C GLY A 261 15.14 -3.87 20.67
N ASN A 262 15.79 -4.98 21.09
CA ASN A 262 17.22 -5.22 20.85
C ASN A 262 17.60 -6.71 20.66
N ASP A 263 16.64 -7.61 20.63
CA ASP A 263 16.85 -9.06 20.51
C ASP A 263 17.60 -9.43 19.21
N LEU A 264 17.32 -8.73 18.11
CA LEU A 264 18.02 -8.88 16.85
C LEU A 264 19.53 -8.62 16.98
N LEU A 265 19.92 -7.67 17.84
CA LEU A 265 21.35 -7.37 18.13
C LEU A 265 21.99 -8.50 18.94
N PHE A 266 21.26 -9.11 19.87
CA PHE A 266 21.75 -10.24 20.63
C PHE A 266 21.95 -11.48 19.74
N GLU A 267 21.02 -11.78 18.84
CA GLU A 267 21.17 -12.86 17.86
C GLU A 267 22.38 -12.60 16.93
N ARG A 268 22.51 -11.38 16.43
CA ARG A 268 23.66 -10.97 15.63
C ARG A 268 24.97 -11.09 16.40
N ALA A 269 25.02 -10.66 17.66
CA ALA A 269 26.17 -10.73 18.52
C ALA A 269 26.56 -12.20 18.83
N ARG A 270 25.58 -13.07 19.07
CA ARG A 270 25.79 -14.52 19.30
C ARG A 270 26.55 -15.14 18.13
N LEU A 271 26.09 -14.87 16.90
CA LEU A 271 26.74 -15.37 15.69
C LEU A 271 28.19 -14.90 15.57
N LEU A 272 28.42 -13.59 15.74
CA LEU A 272 29.74 -12.99 15.57
C LEU A 272 30.72 -13.39 16.71
N ALA A 273 30.23 -13.45 17.96
CA ALA A 273 31.01 -13.90 19.10
C ALA A 273 31.41 -15.39 18.98
N GLY A 274 30.53 -16.20 18.40
CA GLY A 274 30.81 -17.60 18.07
C GLY A 274 31.93 -17.74 17.05
N TYR A 275 31.89 -16.99 15.94
CA TYR A 275 32.99 -16.97 14.94
C TYR A 275 34.32 -16.50 15.49
N LEU A 276 34.31 -15.59 16.45
CA LEU A 276 35.51 -15.04 17.09
C LEU A 276 35.96 -15.80 18.34
N GLU A 277 35.27 -16.89 18.70
CA GLU A 277 35.54 -17.68 19.91
C GLU A 277 35.58 -16.83 21.21
N ARG A 278 34.72 -15.78 21.28
CA ARG A 278 34.61 -14.87 22.41
C ARG A 278 33.76 -15.50 23.53
N THR A 279 34.33 -16.51 24.19
CA THR A 279 33.61 -17.41 25.12
C THR A 279 32.89 -16.68 26.26
N GLU A 280 33.48 -15.63 26.83
CA GLU A 280 32.90 -14.90 27.96
C GLU A 280 31.73 -14.02 27.49
N ASP A 281 31.87 -13.34 26.35
CA ASP A 281 30.79 -12.55 25.74
C ASP A 281 29.65 -13.48 25.31
N LEU A 282 29.96 -14.63 24.71
CA LEU A 282 28.98 -15.62 24.27
C LEU A 282 28.12 -16.15 25.43
N LYS A 283 28.72 -16.48 26.57
CA LYS A 283 27.97 -16.90 27.77
C LYS A 283 26.99 -15.82 28.24
N TRP A 284 27.39 -14.56 28.20
CA TRP A 284 26.53 -13.44 28.57
C TRP A 284 25.36 -13.34 27.61
N ILE A 285 25.62 -13.35 26.31
CA ILE A 285 24.65 -13.20 25.23
C ILE A 285 23.62 -14.34 25.30
N GLU A 286 24.09 -15.59 25.39
CA GLU A 286 23.23 -16.78 25.49
C GLU A 286 22.32 -16.74 26.73
N LEU A 287 22.86 -16.31 27.87
CA LEU A 287 22.06 -16.15 29.09
C LEU A 287 20.96 -15.09 28.92
N GLN A 288 21.24 -13.97 28.24
CA GLN A 288 20.26 -12.92 28.01
C GLN A 288 19.17 -13.39 27.05
N LEU A 289 19.52 -14.08 25.95
CA LEU A 289 18.57 -14.66 25.01
C LEU A 289 17.69 -15.74 25.69
N GLU A 290 18.29 -16.64 26.49
CA GLU A 290 17.53 -17.63 27.22
C GLU A 290 16.51 -16.99 28.18
N ASN A 291 16.91 -15.97 28.92
CA ASN A 291 16.01 -15.24 29.82
C ASN A 291 14.89 -14.54 29.06
N PHE A 292 15.20 -13.95 27.91
CA PHE A 292 14.25 -13.25 27.05
C PHE A 292 13.20 -14.19 26.49
N TYR A 293 13.63 -15.32 25.89
CA TYR A 293 12.68 -16.29 25.33
C TYR A 293 11.83 -16.98 26.41
N ASN A 294 12.41 -17.31 27.57
CA ASN A 294 11.63 -17.85 28.69
C ASN A 294 10.56 -16.86 29.18
N ALA A 295 10.89 -15.56 29.19
CA ALA A 295 9.92 -14.53 29.58
C ALA A 295 8.80 -14.35 28.54
N LEU A 296 9.08 -14.53 27.25
CA LEU A 296 8.07 -14.52 26.20
C LEU A 296 7.12 -15.74 26.31
N ASP A 297 7.66 -16.94 26.54
CA ASP A 297 6.88 -18.16 26.73
C ASP A 297 5.95 -18.04 27.95
N GLU A 298 6.44 -17.49 29.07
CA GLU A 298 5.65 -17.29 30.28
C GLU A 298 4.55 -16.22 30.11
N ALA A 299 4.73 -15.27 29.20
CA ALA A 299 3.77 -14.17 28.97
C ALA A 299 2.66 -14.55 27.99
N GLU A 300 2.65 -15.76 27.41
CA GLU A 300 1.76 -16.15 26.30
C GLU A 300 1.79 -15.17 25.11
N LEU A 301 2.83 -14.33 25.07
CA LEU A 301 3.01 -13.29 24.04
C LEU A 301 3.66 -13.84 22.77
N TYR A 302 4.06 -15.11 22.79
CA TYR A 302 4.83 -15.72 21.71
C TYR A 302 4.03 -15.79 20.40
N ASP A 303 2.76 -16.16 20.48
CA ASP A 303 1.90 -16.26 19.30
C ASP A 303 1.52 -14.87 18.74
N ASP A 304 1.28 -13.88 19.62
CA ASP A 304 0.86 -12.54 19.19
C ASP A 304 2.00 -11.69 18.59
N LEU A 305 3.26 -11.91 19.02
CA LEU A 305 4.43 -11.15 18.56
C LEU A 305 5.02 -11.65 17.25
N TYR A 306 4.85 -12.93 16.94
CA TYR A 306 5.46 -13.55 15.74
C TYR A 306 4.47 -13.76 14.59
N ASP A 307 3.17 -13.64 14.81
CA ASP A 307 2.18 -13.56 13.72
C ASP A 307 2.25 -12.18 12.99
N ASP A 308 2.77 -11.15 13.67
CA ASP A 308 2.90 -9.78 13.12
C ASP A 308 4.34 -9.45 12.65
N PHE A 309 5.32 -10.30 12.99
CA PHE A 309 6.73 -10.14 12.62
C PHE A 309 7.25 -11.36 11.88
N SER A 310 6.92 -11.46 10.60
CA SER A 310 7.61 -12.36 9.69
C SER A 310 9.01 -11.85 9.43
N LEU A 311 9.94 -12.09 10.37
CA LEU A 311 11.37 -11.94 10.08
C LEU A 311 11.72 -12.93 8.96
N PRO A 312 12.47 -12.54 7.92
CA PRO A 312 12.94 -13.44 6.91
C PRO A 312 14.01 -14.36 7.49
N ILE A 313 13.59 -15.44 8.16
CA ILE A 313 14.46 -16.59 8.28
C ILE A 313 14.54 -17.18 6.88
N GLN A 314 15.70 -17.05 6.23
CA GLN A 314 16.00 -17.72 4.97
C GLN A 314 15.88 -19.25 5.16
N GLN A 315 14.67 -19.75 5.14
CA GLN A 315 14.36 -21.13 4.79
C GLN A 315 13.58 -21.07 3.46
N PRO A 316 13.80 -21.99 2.53
CA PRO A 316 13.00 -22.04 1.33
C PRO A 316 11.55 -22.23 1.75
N ILE A 317 10.75 -21.19 1.58
CA ILE A 317 9.32 -21.20 1.89
C ILE A 317 8.68 -22.13 0.88
N VAL A 318 8.29 -23.30 1.33
CA VAL A 318 7.28 -24.10 0.61
C VAL A 318 5.95 -23.38 0.88
N LYS A 319 5.65 -22.36 0.06
CA LYS A 319 4.38 -21.63 0.14
C LYS A 319 3.24 -22.61 -0.12
N GLU A 320 2.35 -22.77 0.83
CA GLU A 320 1.03 -23.34 0.53
C GLU A 320 0.41 -22.47 -0.58
N LYS A 321 -0.15 -23.12 -1.59
CA LYS A 321 -0.68 -22.46 -2.79
C LYS A 321 -1.81 -21.49 -2.37
N LYS A 322 -1.49 -20.21 -2.19
CA LYS A 322 -2.49 -19.15 -1.94
C LYS A 322 -3.46 -19.13 -3.12
N VAL A 323 -4.75 -19.04 -2.86
CA VAL A 323 -5.78 -18.91 -3.89
C VAL A 323 -6.10 -17.43 -4.02
N TYR A 324 -5.69 -16.84 -5.13
CA TYR A 324 -5.92 -15.43 -5.41
C TYR A 324 -7.33 -15.15 -5.93
N PRO A 325 -7.85 -13.93 -5.77
CA PRO A 325 -9.21 -13.57 -6.15
C PRO A 325 -9.61 -13.89 -7.59
N ASN A 326 -8.65 -13.82 -8.52
CA ASN A 326 -8.89 -14.11 -9.93
C ASN A 326 -8.62 -15.56 -10.34
N ASP A 327 -8.05 -16.38 -9.45
CA ASP A 327 -7.80 -17.80 -9.70
C ASP A 327 -9.08 -18.60 -9.96
N PRO A 328 -8.98 -19.73 -10.67
CA PRO A 328 -10.06 -20.70 -10.72
C PRO A 328 -10.42 -21.15 -9.30
N CYS A 329 -11.69 -21.02 -8.93
CA CYS A 329 -12.11 -21.38 -7.58
C CYS A 329 -11.81 -22.84 -7.26
N PRO A 330 -11.16 -23.15 -6.10
CA PRO A 330 -10.81 -24.52 -5.71
C PRO A 330 -12.02 -25.44 -5.56
N CYS A 331 -13.23 -24.88 -5.44
CA CYS A 331 -14.48 -25.68 -5.39
C CYS A 331 -14.85 -26.35 -6.71
N GLY A 332 -14.10 -26.14 -7.78
CA GLY A 332 -14.35 -26.74 -9.10
C GLY A 332 -15.49 -26.10 -9.90
N SER A 333 -16.01 -24.94 -9.48
CA SER A 333 -17.13 -24.27 -10.14
C SER A 333 -16.80 -23.64 -11.50
N GLY A 334 -15.53 -23.58 -11.90
CA GLY A 334 -15.07 -22.90 -13.10
C GLY A 334 -15.18 -21.37 -13.09
N LYS A 335 -15.51 -20.79 -11.93
CA LYS A 335 -15.57 -19.33 -11.72
C LYS A 335 -14.31 -18.86 -11.02
N LYS A 336 -13.94 -17.57 -11.22
CA LYS A 336 -12.87 -16.93 -10.43
C LYS A 336 -13.23 -16.96 -8.94
N TYR A 337 -12.23 -17.11 -8.05
CA TYR A 337 -12.42 -17.25 -6.61
C TYR A 337 -13.26 -16.11 -6.03
N LYS A 338 -12.95 -14.84 -6.36
CA LYS A 338 -13.71 -13.65 -5.96
C LYS A 338 -15.19 -13.65 -6.37
N LYS A 339 -15.57 -14.41 -7.40
CA LYS A 339 -16.95 -14.55 -7.86
C LYS A 339 -17.63 -15.83 -7.38
N CYS A 340 -16.98 -16.58 -6.50
CA CYS A 340 -17.45 -17.86 -5.97
C CYS A 340 -17.26 -17.95 -4.45
N CYS A 341 -16.28 -18.71 -3.96
CA CYS A 341 -16.10 -18.94 -2.53
C CYS A 341 -15.47 -17.72 -1.81
N GLY A 342 -14.68 -16.90 -2.48
CA GLY A 342 -14.13 -15.65 -1.96
C GLY A 342 -15.10 -14.45 -1.93
N ARG A 343 -16.39 -14.67 -2.21
CA ARG A 343 -17.38 -13.57 -2.24
C ARG A 343 -17.86 -13.14 -0.85
N ASN A 344 -17.59 -13.94 0.18
CA ASN A 344 -18.05 -13.70 1.56
C ASN A 344 -16.91 -13.90 2.57
N SER A 345 -15.65 -13.77 2.12
CA SER A 345 -14.47 -13.80 2.99
C SER A 345 -14.09 -12.40 3.36
#